data_e5b4cf08f0dd9c6b2e3ea44b46d7f12d
#
_entry.id   e5b4cf08f0dd9c6b2e3ea44b46d7f12d
#
_cell.length_a   1.000
_cell.length_b   1.000
_cell.length_c   1.000
_cell.angle_alpha   90.00
_cell.angle_beta   90.00
_cell.angle_gamma   90.00
#
_symmetry.space_group_name_H-M   'P 1'
#
loop_
_entity.id
_entity.type
_entity.pdbx_description
1 polymer ?
#
loop_
_entity_poly.entity_id
_entity_poly.type
_entity_poly.pdbx_seq_one_letter_code
_entity_poly.pdbx_strand_id
1 'polypeptide(L)'
;MSTQSNNSSLIERLFKAGAHFGFKKSRRHPTITPFLFGTKEGNDIFDLEQTAELLVKAKEILKEAGMNGKTVLFVGTKDEVVKIVKESALKVEMPYVVNRWIGGMLTNLPEIKKRISRLADLTREGESGELERKYTKKERLMISREVDKLNFNFKGISAITKVPDLMIVVDPRHDHIAVKEAQNMKVKVIGIMSSDCNLANVAYPVLVNDALQGSVSVVLNELVTALAEGKSAFVPKVAPARTATTPRPYTPRA
;
A
#
# COMPACT_ATOMS: atom_id res chain seq x y z
N MET A 1 4.88 31.80 7.00
CA MET A 1 4.33 31.62 8.38
C MET A 1 3.31 30.48 8.50
N SER A 2 2.59 30.07 7.48
CA SER A 2 1.57 28.99 7.53
C SER A 2 2.12 27.56 7.68
N THR A 3 3.31 27.25 7.23
CA THR A 3 3.93 25.90 7.34
C THR A 3 4.38 25.55 8.76
N GLN A 4 4.87 26.51 9.53
CA GLN A 4 5.32 26.27 10.91
C GLN A 4 4.15 26.00 11.88
N SER A 5 3.02 26.68 11.74
CA SER A 5 1.83 26.44 12.56
C SER A 5 1.18 25.07 12.28
N ASN A 6 1.21 24.62 11.04
CA ASN A 6 0.68 23.28 10.67
C ASN A 6 1.58 22.15 11.17
N ASN A 7 2.90 22.33 11.19
CA ASN A 7 3.81 21.34 11.73
C ASN A 7 3.68 21.19 13.24
N SER A 8 3.53 22.30 14.00
CA SER A 8 3.34 22.22 15.45
C SER A 8 2.06 21.45 15.84
N SER A 9 0.95 21.69 15.15
CA SER A 9 -0.30 20.95 15.37
C SER A 9 -0.19 19.46 15.00
N LEU A 10 0.58 19.12 13.97
CA LEU A 10 0.86 17.74 13.58
C LEU A 10 1.72 17.03 14.64
N ILE A 11 2.79 17.67 15.10
CA ILE A 11 3.68 17.14 16.14
C ILE A 11 2.89 16.87 17.44
N GLU A 12 2.01 17.77 17.84
CA GLU A 12 1.13 17.55 19.02
C GLU A 12 0.21 16.34 18.83
N ARG A 13 -0.36 16.15 17.63
CA ARG A 13 -1.22 15.01 17.34
C ARG A 13 -0.43 13.70 17.34
N LEU A 14 0.77 13.67 16.77
CA LEU A 14 1.68 12.53 16.80
C LEU A 14 2.10 12.20 18.23
N PHE A 15 2.43 13.23 19.04
CA PHE A 15 2.81 13.04 20.43
C PHE A 15 1.66 12.45 21.26
N LYS A 16 0.44 13.01 21.15
CA LYS A 16 -0.75 12.48 21.83
C LYS A 16 -1.10 11.07 21.40
N ALA A 17 -0.82 10.72 20.14
CA ALA A 17 -1.00 9.37 19.63
C ALA A 17 0.12 8.39 20.02
N GLY A 18 1.13 8.83 20.78
CA GLY A 18 2.25 7.99 21.22
C GLY A 18 3.21 7.57 20.10
N ALA A 19 3.27 8.35 19.01
CA ALA A 19 4.11 8.06 17.86
C ALA A 19 5.62 8.12 18.16
N HIS A 20 6.02 8.82 19.23
CA HIS A 20 7.41 8.99 19.62
C HIS A 20 8.05 7.76 20.27
N PHE A 21 7.29 6.76 20.68
CA PHE A 21 7.83 5.55 21.29
C PHE A 21 8.34 4.56 20.23
N GLY A 22 9.62 4.20 20.32
CA GLY A 22 10.21 3.10 19.56
C GLY A 22 10.32 1.82 20.39
N PHE A 23 10.96 0.80 19.81
CA PHE A 23 11.27 -0.45 20.52
C PHE A 23 12.44 -0.28 21.49
N LYS A 24 12.73 -1.33 22.25
CA LYS A 24 13.89 -1.40 23.15
C LYS A 24 15.18 -1.21 22.35
N LYS A 25 16.16 -0.51 22.96
CA LYS A 25 17.51 -0.28 22.40
C LYS A 25 18.17 -1.56 21.86
N SER A 26 17.92 -2.71 22.49
CA SER A 26 18.46 -4.01 22.04
C SER A 26 17.93 -4.48 20.67
N ARG A 27 16.80 -3.94 20.21
CA ARG A 27 16.19 -4.26 18.91
C ARG A 27 16.45 -3.20 17.85
N ARG A 28 17.09 -2.09 18.23
CA ARG A 28 17.36 -0.96 17.34
C ARG A 28 18.22 -1.37 16.16
N HIS A 29 17.81 -0.96 14.97
CA HIS A 29 18.66 -1.05 13.79
C HIS A 29 19.63 0.15 13.74
N PRO A 30 20.92 -0.03 13.39
CA PRO A 30 21.93 1.05 13.42
C PRO A 30 21.57 2.27 12.56
N THR A 31 20.87 2.06 11.43
CA THR A 31 20.47 3.14 10.49
C THR A 31 19.49 4.14 11.08
N ILE A 32 18.78 3.78 12.17
CA ILE A 32 17.77 4.63 12.82
C ILE A 32 18.38 5.63 13.80
N THR A 33 19.59 5.37 14.28
CA THR A 33 20.23 6.15 15.35
C THR A 33 20.17 7.68 15.13
N PRO A 34 20.38 8.24 13.93
CA PRO A 34 20.32 9.69 13.69
C PRO A 34 18.95 10.32 13.92
N PHE A 35 17.86 9.52 13.89
CA PHE A 35 16.48 9.99 13.99
C PHE A 35 15.89 9.84 15.40
N LEU A 36 16.73 9.49 16.37
CA LEU A 36 16.31 9.32 17.75
C LEU A 36 16.62 10.57 18.55
N PHE A 37 15.65 11.04 19.31
CA PHE A 37 15.84 12.08 20.32
C PHE A 37 16.66 11.54 21.52
N GLY A 38 16.44 10.27 21.90
CA GLY A 38 17.12 9.65 23.02
C GLY A 38 16.58 8.26 23.36
N THR A 39 16.91 7.80 24.57
CA THR A 39 16.42 6.54 25.13
C THR A 39 15.89 6.79 26.53
N LYS A 40 14.66 6.37 26.82
CA LYS A 40 14.04 6.47 28.15
C LYS A 40 13.61 5.08 28.60
N GLU A 41 14.04 4.68 29.79
CA GLU A 41 13.72 3.37 30.39
C GLU A 41 14.05 2.18 29.47
N GLY A 42 15.14 2.31 28.71
CA GLY A 42 15.57 1.29 27.73
C GLY A 42 14.82 1.26 26.40
N ASN A 43 13.82 2.12 26.21
CA ASN A 43 13.09 2.28 24.94
C ASN A 43 13.59 3.50 24.19
N ASP A 44 13.63 3.40 22.86
CA ASP A 44 14.01 4.48 21.97
C ASP A 44 12.90 5.51 21.88
N ILE A 45 13.26 6.78 21.78
CA ILE A 45 12.33 7.89 21.58
C ILE A 45 12.68 8.56 20.25
N PHE A 46 11.71 8.61 19.35
CA PHE A 46 11.87 9.29 18.07
C PHE A 46 11.83 10.80 18.20
N ASP A 47 12.60 11.47 17.37
CA ASP A 47 12.49 12.90 17.15
C ASP A 47 11.29 13.18 16.22
N LEU A 48 10.22 13.74 16.78
CA LEU A 48 8.99 14.02 16.04
C LEU A 48 9.14 15.17 15.03
N GLU A 49 10.10 16.05 15.19
CA GLU A 49 10.38 17.11 14.22
C GLU A 49 10.91 16.49 12.93
N GLN A 50 11.91 15.61 13.05
CA GLN A 50 12.43 14.85 11.91
C GLN A 50 11.36 13.94 11.30
N THR A 51 10.53 13.30 12.13
CA THR A 51 9.38 12.51 11.66
C THR A 51 8.42 13.35 10.82
N ALA A 52 8.10 14.57 11.26
CA ALA A 52 7.22 15.48 10.52
C ALA A 52 7.82 15.87 9.16
N GLU A 53 9.13 16.14 9.08
CA GLU A 53 9.81 16.42 7.81
C GLU A 53 9.76 15.22 6.84
N LEU A 54 10.00 14.01 7.35
CA LEU A 54 9.91 12.79 6.54
C LEU A 54 8.48 12.55 6.04
N LEU A 55 7.49 12.83 6.89
CA LEU A 55 6.07 12.71 6.51
C LEU A 55 5.69 13.73 5.43
N VAL A 56 6.19 14.97 5.51
CA VAL A 56 5.96 15.98 4.46
C VAL A 56 6.49 15.50 3.12
N LYS A 57 7.71 14.96 3.05
CA LYS A 57 8.27 14.38 1.82
C LYS A 57 7.42 13.24 1.27
N ALA A 58 6.93 12.36 2.14
CA ALA A 58 6.05 11.25 1.73
C ALA A 58 4.70 11.77 1.19
N LYS A 59 4.13 12.81 1.80
CA LYS A 59 2.88 13.47 1.35
C LYS A 59 3.03 14.10 -0.03
N GLU A 60 4.14 14.78 -0.30
CA GLU A 60 4.43 15.40 -1.61
C GLU A 60 4.45 14.35 -2.73
N ILE A 61 5.14 13.22 -2.51
CA ILE A 61 5.20 12.11 -3.48
C ILE A 61 3.82 11.48 -3.71
N LEU A 62 3.01 11.33 -2.66
CA LEU A 62 1.66 10.80 -2.80
C LEU A 62 0.72 11.77 -3.51
N LYS A 63 0.84 13.06 -3.25
CA LYS A 63 0.09 14.10 -3.95
C LYS A 63 0.44 14.10 -5.44
N GLU A 64 1.73 14.04 -5.78
CA GLU A 64 2.18 13.88 -7.17
C GLU A 64 1.66 12.59 -7.81
N ALA A 65 1.68 11.48 -7.07
CA ALA A 65 1.14 10.22 -7.55
C ALA A 65 -0.37 10.31 -7.84
N GLY A 66 -1.14 10.97 -6.96
CA GLY A 66 -2.55 11.25 -7.17
C GLY A 66 -2.80 12.08 -8.42
N MET A 67 -2.07 13.21 -8.60
CA MET A 67 -2.16 14.08 -9.78
C MET A 67 -1.85 13.37 -11.10
N ASN A 68 -1.02 12.34 -11.06
CA ASN A 68 -0.66 11.56 -12.24
C ASN A 68 -1.52 10.30 -12.44
N GLY A 69 -2.55 10.07 -11.63
CA GLY A 69 -3.39 8.88 -11.69
C GLY A 69 -2.63 7.57 -11.45
N LYS A 70 -1.56 7.62 -10.65
CA LYS A 70 -0.74 6.45 -10.31
C LYS A 70 -1.46 5.53 -9.33
N THR A 71 -1.24 4.23 -9.45
CA THR A 71 -1.79 3.24 -8.54
C THR A 71 -0.90 3.09 -7.32
N VAL A 72 -1.47 3.22 -6.12
CA VAL A 72 -0.78 3.06 -4.84
C VAL A 72 -1.31 1.81 -4.14
N LEU A 73 -0.43 0.85 -3.79
CA LEU A 73 -0.79 -0.36 -3.06
C LEU A 73 -0.55 -0.16 -1.55
N PHE A 74 -1.57 -0.39 -0.75
CA PHE A 74 -1.47 -0.36 0.71
C PHE A 74 -1.19 -1.76 1.24
N VAL A 75 -0.16 -1.91 2.08
CA VAL A 75 0.25 -3.19 2.68
C VAL A 75 0.39 -3.03 4.18
N GLY A 76 -0.23 -3.94 4.92
CA GLY A 76 -0.09 -4.01 6.37
C GLY A 76 -0.78 -5.26 6.88
N THR A 77 0.01 -6.32 7.10
CA THR A 77 -0.50 -7.67 7.46
C THR A 77 -0.48 -7.93 8.96
N LYS A 78 0.03 -6.98 9.75
CA LYS A 78 0.07 -7.04 11.21
C LYS A 78 -1.34 -6.80 11.78
N ASP A 79 -1.80 -7.66 12.68
CA ASP A 79 -3.18 -7.66 13.19
C ASP A 79 -3.65 -6.30 13.72
N GLU A 80 -2.74 -5.56 14.38
CA GLU A 80 -3.03 -4.25 14.96
C GLU A 80 -3.40 -3.20 13.92
N VAL A 81 -2.92 -3.34 12.67
CA VAL A 81 -3.09 -2.31 11.62
C VAL A 81 -4.03 -2.71 10.50
N VAL A 82 -4.45 -3.98 10.42
CA VAL A 82 -5.34 -4.53 9.37
C VAL A 82 -6.54 -3.65 9.10
N LYS A 83 -7.27 -3.27 10.16
CA LYS A 83 -8.49 -2.47 10.05
C LYS A 83 -8.21 -1.08 9.49
N ILE A 84 -7.18 -0.41 10.02
CA ILE A 84 -6.82 0.96 9.66
C ILE A 84 -6.33 1.03 8.22
N VAL A 85 -5.46 0.10 7.80
CA VAL A 85 -4.93 0.02 6.43
C VAL A 85 -6.05 -0.22 5.43
N LYS A 86 -6.98 -1.14 5.73
CA LYS A 86 -8.14 -1.43 4.88
C LYS A 86 -9.05 -0.22 4.72
N GLU A 87 -9.43 0.43 5.82
CA GLU A 87 -10.28 1.62 5.80
C GLU A 87 -9.62 2.78 5.04
N SER A 88 -8.32 2.97 5.25
CA SER A 88 -7.52 3.98 4.58
C SER A 88 -7.46 3.78 3.06
N ALA A 89 -7.24 2.55 2.61
CA ALA A 89 -7.20 2.22 1.19
C ALA A 89 -8.57 2.38 0.52
N LEU A 90 -9.64 1.96 1.20
CA LEU A 90 -11.02 2.10 0.70
C LEU A 90 -11.45 3.56 0.53
N LYS A 91 -11.03 4.47 1.43
CA LYS A 91 -11.33 5.91 1.32
C LYS A 91 -10.81 6.54 0.01
N VAL A 92 -9.73 6.02 -0.52
CA VAL A 92 -9.09 6.51 -1.76
C VAL A 92 -9.24 5.54 -2.92
N GLU A 93 -10.06 4.50 -2.79
CA GLU A 93 -10.30 3.48 -3.83
C GLU A 93 -8.99 2.87 -4.38
N MET A 94 -8.06 2.59 -3.51
CA MET A 94 -6.77 2.00 -3.85
C MET A 94 -6.71 0.53 -3.42
N PRO A 95 -5.93 -0.30 -4.12
CA PRO A 95 -5.74 -1.70 -3.75
C PRO A 95 -5.01 -1.84 -2.41
N TYR A 96 -5.30 -2.94 -1.70
CA TYR A 96 -4.70 -3.22 -0.40
C TYR A 96 -4.44 -4.71 -0.15
N VAL A 97 -3.46 -4.99 0.68
CA VAL A 97 -3.14 -6.33 1.21
C VAL A 97 -3.03 -6.24 2.72
N VAL A 98 -3.95 -6.92 3.44
CA VAL A 98 -4.05 -6.80 4.90
C VAL A 98 -4.01 -8.13 5.64
N ASN A 99 -4.19 -9.26 4.95
CA ASN A 99 -4.19 -10.56 5.61
C ASN A 99 -2.81 -11.22 5.55
N ARG A 100 -2.37 -11.58 4.35
CA ARG A 100 -1.08 -12.22 4.13
C ARG A 100 -0.51 -11.79 2.80
N TRP A 101 0.76 -11.41 2.78
CA TRP A 101 1.49 -11.24 1.53
C TRP A 101 1.75 -12.58 0.86
N ILE A 102 1.29 -12.76 -0.36
CA ILE A 102 1.57 -13.95 -1.16
C ILE A 102 2.78 -13.66 -2.04
N GLY A 103 3.84 -14.47 -1.90
CA GLY A 103 5.02 -14.33 -2.75
C GLY A 103 4.67 -14.37 -4.23
N GLY A 104 5.29 -13.48 -5.02
CA GLY A 104 4.98 -13.32 -6.43
C GLY A 104 3.89 -12.29 -6.74
N MET A 105 3.35 -11.59 -5.73
CA MET A 105 2.25 -10.65 -5.91
C MET A 105 2.63 -9.47 -6.83
N LEU A 106 3.88 -9.05 -6.82
CA LEU A 106 4.42 -8.05 -7.76
C LEU A 106 5.24 -8.70 -8.86
N THR A 107 6.11 -9.65 -8.53
CA THR A 107 7.06 -10.27 -9.46
C THR A 107 6.39 -11.26 -10.41
N ASN A 108 5.27 -11.87 -10.02
CA ASN A 108 4.52 -12.82 -10.84
C ASN A 108 3.03 -12.45 -10.95
N LEU A 109 2.77 -11.18 -11.24
CA LEU A 109 1.42 -10.63 -11.37
C LEU A 109 0.51 -11.42 -12.35
N PRO A 110 0.98 -11.96 -13.49
CA PRO A 110 0.14 -12.77 -14.39
C PRO A 110 -0.49 -14.00 -13.70
N GLU A 111 0.25 -14.71 -12.87
CA GLU A 111 -0.30 -15.86 -12.13
C GLU A 111 -1.29 -15.43 -11.04
N ILE A 112 -1.01 -14.31 -10.37
CA ILE A 112 -1.96 -13.71 -9.41
C ILE A 112 -3.27 -13.33 -10.12
N LYS A 113 -3.21 -12.75 -11.31
CA LYS A 113 -4.40 -12.42 -12.10
C LYS A 113 -5.23 -13.65 -12.47
N LYS A 114 -4.60 -14.78 -12.80
CA LYS A 114 -5.32 -16.04 -13.04
C LYS A 114 -6.10 -16.48 -11.80
N ARG A 115 -5.51 -16.33 -10.61
CA ARG A 115 -6.20 -16.63 -9.35
C ARG A 115 -7.38 -15.68 -9.09
N ILE A 116 -7.21 -14.39 -9.37
CA ILE A 116 -8.28 -13.40 -9.28
C ILE A 116 -9.40 -13.69 -10.28
N SER A 117 -9.05 -14.05 -11.53
CA SER A 117 -10.04 -14.46 -12.54
C SER A 117 -10.82 -15.71 -12.10
N ARG A 118 -10.11 -16.72 -11.56
CA ARG A 118 -10.76 -17.92 -11.00
C ARG A 118 -11.74 -17.58 -9.87
N LEU A 119 -11.39 -16.62 -9.00
CA LEU A 119 -12.30 -16.15 -7.96
C LEU A 119 -13.55 -15.52 -8.57
N ALA A 120 -13.40 -14.65 -9.57
CA ALA A 120 -14.52 -14.01 -10.24
C ALA A 120 -15.44 -15.03 -10.93
N ASP A 121 -14.86 -16.04 -11.60
CA ASP A 121 -15.61 -17.11 -12.27
C ASP A 121 -16.41 -17.95 -11.26
N LEU A 122 -15.79 -18.40 -10.17
CA LEU A 122 -16.47 -19.16 -9.12
C LEU A 122 -17.56 -18.35 -8.41
N THR A 123 -17.37 -17.07 -8.22
CA THR A 123 -18.39 -16.19 -7.63
C THR A 123 -19.58 -16.07 -8.56
N ARG A 124 -19.35 -15.86 -9.86
CA ARG A 124 -20.40 -15.79 -10.87
C ARG A 124 -21.17 -17.10 -11.00
N GLU A 125 -20.48 -18.26 -11.03
CA GLU A 125 -21.11 -19.58 -11.06
C GLU A 125 -21.97 -19.82 -9.80
N GLY A 126 -21.54 -19.29 -8.62
CA GLY A 126 -22.32 -19.33 -7.39
C GLY A 126 -23.61 -18.52 -7.46
N GLU A 127 -23.52 -17.28 -7.98
CA GLU A 127 -24.65 -16.38 -8.12
C GLU A 127 -25.68 -16.84 -9.17
N SER A 128 -25.20 -17.48 -10.25
CA SER A 128 -26.05 -17.98 -11.34
C SER A 128 -26.78 -19.29 -11.01
N GLY A 129 -26.46 -19.94 -9.87
CA GLY A 129 -26.99 -21.25 -9.51
C GLY A 129 -26.42 -22.42 -10.35
N GLU A 130 -25.39 -22.17 -11.15
CA GLU A 130 -24.72 -23.21 -11.95
C GLU A 130 -24.01 -24.24 -11.06
N LEU A 131 -23.49 -23.81 -9.91
CA LEU A 131 -22.84 -24.71 -8.95
C LEU A 131 -23.81 -25.82 -8.45
N GLU A 132 -25.07 -25.51 -8.28
CA GLU A 132 -26.07 -26.48 -7.84
C GLU A 132 -26.43 -27.51 -8.91
N ARG A 133 -26.35 -27.12 -10.18
CA ARG A 133 -26.66 -28.00 -11.31
C ARG A 133 -25.48 -28.91 -11.70
N LYS A 134 -24.23 -28.40 -11.56
CA LYS A 134 -23.04 -29.09 -12.07
C LYS A 134 -22.32 -29.95 -11.01
N TYR A 135 -22.44 -29.62 -9.72
CA TYR A 135 -21.59 -30.20 -8.68
C TYR A 135 -22.37 -30.83 -7.56
N THR A 136 -21.84 -31.94 -7.01
CA THR A 136 -22.37 -32.59 -5.83
C THR A 136 -22.24 -31.72 -4.57
N LYS A 137 -23.01 -32.06 -3.51
CA LYS A 137 -22.96 -31.29 -2.24
C LYS A 137 -21.54 -31.21 -1.65
N LYS A 138 -20.74 -32.29 -1.77
CA LYS A 138 -19.36 -32.33 -1.28
C LYS A 138 -18.45 -31.37 -2.10
N GLU A 139 -18.55 -31.38 -3.42
CA GLU A 139 -17.77 -30.53 -4.30
C GLU A 139 -18.12 -29.05 -4.09
N ARG A 140 -19.40 -28.71 -3.95
CA ARG A 140 -19.83 -27.34 -3.63
C ARG A 140 -19.21 -26.83 -2.33
N LEU A 141 -19.12 -27.67 -1.30
CA LEU A 141 -18.45 -27.30 -0.07
C LEU A 141 -16.94 -27.05 -0.28
N MET A 142 -16.28 -27.85 -1.12
CA MET A 142 -14.86 -27.63 -1.44
C MET A 142 -14.66 -26.33 -2.24
N ILE A 143 -15.54 -26.05 -3.19
CA ILE A 143 -15.54 -24.80 -3.97
C ILE A 143 -15.77 -23.60 -3.03
N SER A 144 -16.73 -23.66 -2.12
CA SER A 144 -16.96 -22.59 -1.15
C SER A 144 -15.71 -22.30 -0.31
N ARG A 145 -15.01 -23.31 0.16
CA ARG A 145 -13.75 -23.15 0.89
C ARG A 145 -12.63 -22.55 0.01
N GLU A 146 -12.60 -22.91 -1.27
CA GLU A 146 -11.66 -22.30 -2.24
C GLU A 146 -11.97 -20.81 -2.43
N VAL A 147 -13.24 -20.45 -2.60
CA VAL A 147 -13.70 -19.07 -2.72
C VAL A 147 -13.35 -18.26 -1.48
N ASP A 148 -13.60 -18.79 -0.29
CA ASP A 148 -13.26 -18.13 0.98
C ASP A 148 -11.74 -17.85 1.07
N LYS A 149 -10.92 -18.84 0.71
CA LYS A 149 -9.46 -18.72 0.71
C LYS A 149 -8.97 -17.71 -0.31
N LEU A 150 -9.54 -17.69 -1.51
CA LEU A 150 -9.19 -16.73 -2.56
C LEU A 150 -9.64 -15.31 -2.17
N ASN A 151 -10.84 -15.15 -1.61
CA ASN A 151 -11.33 -13.87 -1.08
C ASN A 151 -10.41 -13.34 0.03
N PHE A 152 -10.04 -14.19 0.97
CA PHE A 152 -9.15 -13.81 2.07
C PHE A 152 -7.82 -13.24 1.55
N ASN A 153 -7.23 -13.85 0.51
CA ASN A 153 -5.92 -13.45 0.01
C ASN A 153 -5.97 -12.33 -1.04
N PHE A 154 -7.01 -12.29 -1.90
CA PHE A 154 -6.95 -11.49 -3.14
C PHE A 154 -8.05 -10.44 -3.27
N LYS A 155 -9.07 -10.40 -2.37
CA LYS A 155 -10.18 -9.44 -2.47
C LYS A 155 -9.71 -8.00 -2.58
N GLY A 156 -8.69 -7.60 -1.80
CA GLY A 156 -8.19 -6.22 -1.77
C GLY A 156 -7.40 -5.82 -3.02
N ILE A 157 -6.97 -6.77 -3.84
CA ILE A 157 -6.20 -6.52 -5.07
C ILE A 157 -6.96 -6.93 -6.34
N SER A 158 -8.25 -7.26 -6.24
CA SER A 158 -9.06 -7.71 -7.38
C SER A 158 -9.08 -6.72 -8.54
N ALA A 159 -8.97 -5.43 -8.27
CA ALA A 159 -8.96 -4.37 -9.27
C ALA A 159 -7.57 -4.06 -9.87
N ILE A 160 -6.51 -4.78 -9.45
CA ILE A 160 -5.16 -4.52 -9.97
C ILE A 160 -5.03 -5.00 -11.42
N THR A 161 -4.80 -4.06 -12.34
CA THR A 161 -4.53 -4.34 -13.75
C THR A 161 -3.05 -4.34 -14.12
N LYS A 162 -2.22 -3.58 -13.43
CA LYS A 162 -0.77 -3.43 -13.64
C LYS A 162 -0.02 -3.42 -12.31
N VAL A 163 1.31 -3.57 -12.36
CA VAL A 163 2.16 -3.39 -11.17
C VAL A 163 1.92 -1.98 -10.61
N PRO A 164 1.73 -1.82 -9.29
CA PRO A 164 1.51 -0.52 -8.68
C PRO A 164 2.75 0.38 -8.87
N ASP A 165 2.51 1.68 -8.98
CA ASP A 165 3.58 2.67 -9.17
C ASP A 165 4.28 3.02 -7.84
N LEU A 166 3.53 2.89 -6.73
CA LEU A 166 3.96 3.17 -5.37
C LEU A 166 3.37 2.13 -4.41
N MET A 167 4.05 1.91 -3.29
CA MET A 167 3.57 1.03 -2.22
C MET A 167 3.73 1.72 -0.87
N ILE A 168 2.68 1.69 -0.04
CA ILE A 168 2.72 2.09 1.37
C ILE A 168 2.75 0.82 2.20
N VAL A 169 3.77 0.65 3.02
CA VAL A 169 3.95 -0.54 3.87
C VAL A 169 3.98 -0.11 5.33
N VAL A 170 3.15 -0.73 6.14
CA VAL A 170 3.21 -0.60 7.60
C VAL A 170 4.03 -1.76 8.14
N ASP A 171 5.08 -1.48 8.89
CA ASP A 171 6.09 -2.43 9.37
C ASP A 171 6.80 -3.19 8.23
N PRO A 172 7.77 -2.54 7.53
CA PRO A 172 8.57 -3.18 6.49
C PRO A 172 9.39 -4.37 6.95
N ARG A 173 9.60 -4.54 8.25
CA ARG A 173 10.29 -5.70 8.82
C ARG A 173 9.37 -6.92 8.83
N HIS A 174 8.11 -6.75 9.19
CA HIS A 174 7.10 -7.80 9.15
C HIS A 174 6.84 -8.23 7.69
N ASP A 175 6.56 -7.27 6.82
CA ASP A 175 6.28 -7.49 5.40
C ASP A 175 7.53 -7.39 4.51
N HIS A 176 8.69 -7.90 4.98
CA HIS A 176 9.97 -7.81 4.27
C HIS A 176 9.95 -8.45 2.88
N ILE A 177 9.12 -9.48 2.65
CA ILE A 177 8.96 -10.11 1.34
C ILE A 177 8.33 -9.12 0.36
N ALA A 178 7.31 -8.38 0.78
CA ALA A 178 6.65 -7.35 -0.03
C ALA A 178 7.63 -6.24 -0.42
N VAL A 179 8.43 -5.78 0.53
CA VAL A 179 9.46 -4.76 0.29
C VAL A 179 10.53 -5.25 -0.69
N LYS A 180 11.00 -6.50 -0.54
CA LYS A 180 11.98 -7.10 -1.45
C LYS A 180 11.43 -7.25 -2.88
N GLU A 181 10.18 -7.66 -3.03
CA GLU A 181 9.54 -7.73 -4.34
C GLU A 181 9.38 -6.33 -4.96
N ALA A 182 9.00 -5.31 -4.16
CA ALA A 182 8.91 -3.94 -4.63
C ALA A 182 10.27 -3.42 -5.13
N GLN A 183 11.36 -3.69 -4.40
CA GLN A 183 12.71 -3.34 -4.83
C GLN A 183 13.08 -4.01 -6.16
N ASN A 184 12.80 -5.32 -6.31
CA ASN A 184 13.05 -6.06 -7.56
C ASN A 184 12.28 -5.47 -8.75
N MET A 185 11.06 -5.01 -8.52
CA MET A 185 10.20 -4.40 -9.54
C MET A 185 10.41 -2.88 -9.68
N LYS A 186 11.37 -2.29 -8.94
CA LYS A 186 11.67 -0.85 -8.90
C LYS A 186 10.46 0.00 -8.49
N VAL A 187 9.55 -0.56 -7.69
CA VAL A 187 8.43 0.15 -7.08
C VAL A 187 8.94 0.90 -5.86
N LYS A 188 8.67 2.20 -5.79
CA LYS A 188 9.07 3.01 -4.63
C LYS A 188 8.18 2.70 -3.44
N VAL A 189 8.80 2.55 -2.27
CA VAL A 189 8.12 2.19 -1.03
C VAL A 189 8.13 3.37 -0.07
N ILE A 190 6.95 3.71 0.45
CA ILE A 190 6.77 4.56 1.62
C ILE A 190 6.58 3.61 2.81
N GLY A 191 7.48 3.65 3.79
CA GLY A 191 7.44 2.74 4.94
C GLY A 191 7.08 3.48 6.22
N ILE A 192 5.98 3.08 6.85
CA ILE A 192 5.64 3.46 8.22
C ILE A 192 6.34 2.44 9.11
N MET A 193 7.38 2.86 9.83
CA MET A 193 8.33 1.94 10.45
C MET A 193 8.79 2.39 11.83
N SER A 194 9.18 1.43 12.65
CA SER A 194 9.74 1.66 13.97
C SER A 194 11.26 1.48 14.01
N SER A 195 11.84 1.54 15.21
CA SER A 195 13.29 1.55 15.43
C SER A 195 14.03 0.25 15.09
N ASP A 196 13.34 -0.82 14.77
CA ASP A 196 13.90 -2.13 14.45
C ASP A 196 14.01 -2.42 12.94
N CYS A 197 13.63 -1.46 12.10
CA CYS A 197 13.63 -1.59 10.64
C CYS A 197 14.91 -1.00 10.01
N ASN A 198 15.27 -1.52 8.83
CA ASN A 198 16.38 -0.98 8.04
C ASN A 198 15.88 0.11 7.07
N LEU A 199 16.38 1.34 7.25
CA LEU A 199 16.04 2.48 6.37
C LEU A 199 16.45 2.27 4.91
N ALA A 200 17.55 1.54 4.65
CA ALA A 200 18.03 1.32 3.30
C ALA A 200 17.06 0.56 2.38
N ASN A 201 16.10 -0.14 2.97
CA ASN A 201 15.11 -0.92 2.21
C ASN A 201 13.92 -0.10 1.71
N VAL A 202 13.78 1.16 2.15
CA VAL A 202 12.60 1.99 1.93
C VAL A 202 13.01 3.32 1.31
N ALA A 203 12.30 3.75 0.26
CA ALA A 203 12.62 5.01 -0.42
C ALA A 203 12.19 6.24 0.39
N TYR A 204 11.06 6.14 1.08
CA TYR A 204 10.47 7.23 1.88
C TYR A 204 10.08 6.69 3.26
N PRO A 205 11.00 6.71 4.24
CA PRO A 205 10.71 6.24 5.59
C PRO A 205 9.90 7.28 6.37
N VAL A 206 8.95 6.84 7.17
CA VAL A 206 8.22 7.62 8.18
C VAL A 206 8.40 6.90 9.51
N LEU A 207 9.18 7.49 10.40
CA LEU A 207 9.58 6.87 11.66
C LEU A 207 8.60 7.19 12.77
N VAL A 208 7.84 6.17 13.19
CA VAL A 208 6.82 6.28 14.25
C VAL A 208 6.64 4.95 14.96
N ASN A 209 5.85 4.95 16.01
CA ASN A 209 5.38 3.72 16.63
C ASN A 209 4.40 2.99 15.71
N ASP A 210 4.85 1.90 15.08
CA ASP A 210 4.07 1.06 14.18
C ASP A 210 3.20 0.00 14.89
N ALA A 211 3.43 -0.22 16.18
CA ALA A 211 2.64 -1.14 16.98
C ALA A 211 1.38 -0.50 17.58
N LEU A 212 1.33 0.82 17.67
CA LEU A 212 0.22 1.55 18.26
C LEU A 212 -0.76 2.03 17.16
N GLN A 213 -1.98 1.53 17.21
CA GLN A 213 -3.03 1.88 16.24
C GLN A 213 -3.24 3.39 16.07
N GLY A 214 -3.22 4.15 17.18
CA GLY A 214 -3.37 5.60 17.17
C GLY A 214 -2.30 6.30 16.34
N SER A 215 -1.03 5.90 16.52
CA SER A 215 0.11 6.44 15.78
C SER A 215 -0.02 6.17 14.27
N VAL A 216 -0.24 4.92 13.91
CA VAL A 216 -0.40 4.51 12.51
C VAL A 216 -1.60 5.20 11.86
N SER A 217 -2.71 5.35 12.59
CA SER A 217 -3.93 6.02 12.09
C SER A 217 -3.68 7.50 11.76
N VAL A 218 -2.95 8.24 12.61
CA VAL A 218 -2.62 9.65 12.33
C VAL A 218 -1.80 9.76 11.06
N VAL A 219 -0.73 8.94 10.93
CA VAL A 219 0.16 8.97 9.76
C VAL A 219 -0.58 8.57 8.49
N LEU A 220 -1.35 7.47 8.52
CA LEU A 220 -2.12 7.02 7.36
C LEU A 220 -3.17 8.04 6.92
N ASN A 221 -3.86 8.70 7.86
CA ASN A 221 -4.83 9.74 7.52
C ASN A 221 -4.16 10.93 6.82
N GLU A 222 -2.97 11.36 7.26
CA GLU A 222 -2.21 12.42 6.58
C GLU A 222 -1.81 12.01 5.15
N LEU A 223 -1.32 10.78 4.97
CA LEU A 223 -0.92 10.24 3.67
C LEU A 223 -2.13 10.08 2.73
N VAL A 224 -3.24 9.57 3.24
CA VAL A 224 -4.49 9.40 2.48
C VAL A 224 -5.07 10.74 2.06
N THR A 225 -5.04 11.74 2.94
CA THR A 225 -5.51 13.11 2.62
C THR A 225 -4.67 13.70 1.47
N ALA A 226 -3.34 13.57 1.54
CA ALA A 226 -2.46 14.05 0.47
C ALA A 226 -2.71 13.34 -0.88
N LEU A 227 -2.96 12.03 -0.85
CA LEU A 227 -3.31 11.25 -2.04
C LEU A 227 -4.68 11.67 -2.59
N ALA A 228 -5.68 11.88 -1.73
CA ALA A 228 -7.02 12.33 -2.13
C ALA A 228 -6.98 13.73 -2.76
N GLU A 229 -6.22 14.66 -2.19
CA GLU A 229 -5.97 15.98 -2.78
C GLU A 229 -5.34 15.86 -4.17
N GLY A 230 -4.36 14.99 -4.33
CA GLY A 230 -3.74 14.71 -5.64
C GLY A 230 -4.75 14.12 -6.63
N LYS A 231 -5.58 13.16 -6.21
CA LYS A 231 -6.63 12.58 -7.06
C LYS A 231 -7.68 13.60 -7.49
N SER A 232 -8.09 14.50 -6.61
CA SER A 232 -9.06 15.56 -6.95
C SER A 232 -8.52 16.56 -7.97
N ALA A 233 -7.20 16.75 -8.01
CA ALA A 233 -6.50 17.59 -8.99
C ALA A 233 -6.13 16.84 -10.29
N PHE A 234 -6.46 15.55 -10.38
CA PHE A 234 -6.16 14.73 -11.56
C PHE A 234 -7.01 15.15 -12.76
N VAL A 235 -6.35 15.65 -13.80
CA VAL A 235 -6.97 15.88 -15.10
C VAL A 235 -6.52 14.76 -16.03
N PRO A 236 -7.45 13.90 -16.53
CA PRO A 236 -7.08 12.83 -17.45
C PRO A 236 -6.40 13.42 -18.69
N LYS A 237 -5.15 13.06 -18.93
CA LYS A 237 -4.50 13.38 -20.21
C LYS A 237 -5.26 12.61 -21.29
N VAL A 238 -6.07 13.33 -22.08
CA VAL A 238 -6.66 12.77 -23.29
C VAL A 238 -5.52 12.33 -24.19
N ALA A 239 -5.36 11.02 -24.38
CA ALA A 239 -4.38 10.51 -25.33
C ALA A 239 -4.68 11.12 -26.69
N PRO A 240 -3.67 11.68 -27.42
CA PRO A 240 -3.92 12.17 -28.76
C PRO A 240 -4.49 11.02 -29.60
N ALA A 241 -5.63 11.28 -30.22
CA ALA A 241 -6.28 10.31 -31.11
C ALA A 241 -5.23 9.82 -32.11
N ARG A 242 -4.99 8.50 -32.13
CA ARG A 242 -4.15 7.89 -33.16
C ARG A 242 -4.76 8.28 -34.50
N THR A 243 -4.13 9.19 -35.20
CA THR A 243 -4.48 9.49 -36.59
C THR A 243 -4.44 8.18 -37.36
N ALA A 244 -5.61 7.76 -37.84
CA ALA A 244 -5.72 6.60 -38.68
C ALA A 244 -4.81 6.81 -39.91
N THR A 245 -3.75 6.03 -39.98
CA THR A 245 -2.89 5.97 -41.14
C THR A 245 -3.78 5.46 -42.31
N THR A 246 -4.11 6.34 -43.21
CA THR A 246 -4.77 5.99 -44.50
C THR A 246 -3.95 4.88 -45.16
N PRO A 247 -4.57 3.76 -45.58
CA PRO A 247 -3.85 2.70 -46.31
C PRO A 247 -3.37 3.28 -47.63
N ARG A 248 -2.09 3.10 -47.94
CA ARG A 248 -1.50 3.46 -49.23
C ARG A 248 -2.25 2.70 -50.32
N PRO A 249 -2.66 3.35 -51.42
CA PRO A 249 -3.26 2.65 -52.56
C PRO A 249 -2.25 1.67 -53.14
N TYR A 250 -2.73 0.44 -53.38
CA TYR A 250 -1.99 -0.62 -54.06
C TYR A 250 -1.83 -0.24 -55.53
N THR A 251 -0.61 -0.02 -55.99
CA THR A 251 -0.29 0.09 -57.44
C THR A 251 0.14 -1.29 -57.95
N PRO A 252 -0.60 -1.92 -58.91
CA PRO A 252 -0.13 -3.15 -59.54
C PRO A 252 1.10 -2.84 -60.42
N ARG A 253 2.13 -3.67 -60.28
CA ARG A 253 3.27 -3.68 -61.24
C ARG A 253 2.80 -4.30 -62.56
N ALA A 254 3.08 -3.56 -63.65
CA ALA A 254 3.02 -4.09 -65.04
C ALA A 254 4.15 -5.06 -65.30
#